data_36ab0aaf9150dfd4938138e35f46c0b5
#
_entry.id   36ab0aaf9150dfd4938138e35f46c0b5
#
_cell.length_a   1.000
_cell.length_b   1.000
_cell.length_c   1.000
_cell.angle_alpha   90.00
_cell.angle_beta   90.00
_cell.angle_gamma   90.00
#
_symmetry.space_group_name_H-M   'P 1'
#
loop_
_entity.id
_entity.type
_entity.pdbx_description
1 polymer ?
#
loop_
_entity_poly.entity_id
_entity_poly.type
_entity_poly.pdbx_seq_one_letter_code
_entity_poly.pdbx_strand_id
1 'polypeptide(L)'
;VYEAIFAAEEGAKEVDYMINIGFVKDRKDKEIRDEIRSLVRNTKGLAESKVIIEAPLLTSEEIVRISTIAAEEGASYIKTASGFEGPTTPDMVKLIRKTVGDACKIKAAGGIRDLAAVKEMIRAGADTIGTSTLIKFDE
;
A
#
# COMPACT_ATOMS: atom_id res chain seq x y z
N VAL A 1 -9.27 4.09 10.73
CA VAL A 1 -9.11 5.50 10.33
C VAL A 1 -8.81 6.39 11.53
N TYR A 2 -9.59 6.35 12.61
CA TYR A 2 -9.41 7.23 13.79
C TYR A 2 -7.99 7.15 14.41
N GLU A 3 -7.46 5.95 14.64
CA GLU A 3 -6.09 5.75 15.18
C GLU A 3 -5.01 6.34 14.27
N ALA A 4 -5.17 6.23 12.95
CA ALA A 4 -4.23 6.80 11.98
C ALA A 4 -4.25 8.34 12.03
N ILE A 5 -5.43 8.93 12.17
CA ILE A 5 -5.58 10.39 12.33
C ILE A 5 -4.91 10.85 13.62
N PHE A 6 -5.20 10.19 14.71
CA PHE A 6 -4.60 10.50 16.02
C PHE A 6 -3.07 10.41 15.98
N ALA A 7 -2.52 9.34 15.36
CA ALA A 7 -1.08 9.19 15.21
C ALA A 7 -0.44 10.34 14.40
N ALA A 8 -1.12 10.82 13.35
CA ALA A 8 -0.67 11.95 12.56
C ALA A 8 -0.68 13.25 13.38
N GLU A 9 -1.70 13.49 14.19
CA GLU A 9 -1.79 14.63 15.10
C GLU A 9 -0.69 14.62 16.17
N GLU A 10 -0.30 13.42 16.66
CA GLU A 10 0.81 13.21 17.60
C GLU A 10 2.20 13.30 16.93
N GLY A 11 2.27 13.59 15.64
CA GLY A 11 3.51 13.89 14.92
C GLY A 11 4.08 12.77 14.07
N ALA A 12 3.35 11.68 13.83
CA ALA A 12 3.75 10.67 12.85
C ALA A 12 3.86 11.29 11.46
N LYS A 13 4.94 10.99 10.75
CA LYS A 13 5.17 11.49 9.38
C LYS A 13 4.53 10.62 8.31
N GLU A 14 4.26 9.37 8.65
CA GLU A 14 3.63 8.38 7.81
C GLU A 14 2.64 7.57 8.64
N VAL A 15 1.46 7.30 8.09
CA VAL A 15 0.45 6.46 8.72
C VAL A 15 0.01 5.36 7.77
N ASP A 16 0.06 4.14 8.26
CA ASP A 16 -0.36 2.95 7.52
C ASP A 16 -1.81 2.60 7.90
N TYR A 17 -2.66 2.39 6.91
CA TYR A 17 -4.04 2.00 7.08
C TYR A 17 -4.34 0.75 6.25
N MET A 18 -4.79 -0.32 6.92
CA MET A 18 -5.23 -1.55 6.24
C MET A 18 -6.69 -1.41 5.82
N ILE A 19 -6.97 -1.63 4.54
CA ILE A 19 -8.36 -1.69 4.05
C ILE A 19 -9.10 -2.88 4.67
N ASN A 20 -10.42 -2.76 4.74
CA ASN A 20 -11.26 -3.87 5.16
C ASN A 20 -11.37 -4.90 4.02
N ILE A 21 -10.66 -6.03 4.16
CA ILE A 21 -10.65 -7.10 3.14
C ILE A 21 -12.06 -7.69 2.92
N GLY A 22 -12.88 -7.76 3.98
CA GLY A 22 -14.28 -8.18 3.84
C GLY A 22 -15.06 -7.27 2.89
N PHE A 23 -14.87 -5.95 2.98
CA PHE A 23 -15.50 -5.00 2.05
C PHE A 23 -15.01 -5.18 0.60
N VAL A 24 -13.72 -5.55 0.41
CA VAL A 24 -13.20 -5.84 -0.92
C VAL A 24 -13.91 -7.04 -1.54
N LYS A 25 -14.04 -8.13 -0.78
CA LYS A 25 -14.69 -9.38 -1.21
C LYS A 25 -16.19 -9.19 -1.46
N ASP A 26 -16.85 -8.38 -0.65
CA ASP A 26 -18.28 -8.04 -0.75
C ASP A 26 -18.58 -6.94 -1.79
N ARG A 27 -17.54 -6.45 -2.49
CA ARG A 27 -17.66 -5.34 -3.49
C ARG A 27 -18.28 -4.06 -2.91
N LYS A 28 -18.00 -3.77 -1.64
CA LYS A 28 -18.46 -2.55 -0.95
C LYS A 28 -17.52 -1.36 -1.26
N ASP A 29 -17.44 -1.01 -2.53
CA ASP A 29 -16.49 0.01 -3.01
C ASP A 29 -16.77 1.40 -2.46
N LYS A 30 -18.04 1.70 -2.17
CA LYS A 30 -18.42 2.97 -1.55
C LYS A 30 -17.83 3.10 -0.15
N GLU A 31 -17.97 2.07 0.67
CA GLU A 31 -17.45 2.04 2.04
C GLU A 31 -15.92 2.16 2.05
N ILE A 32 -15.23 1.42 1.17
CA ILE A 32 -13.77 1.51 1.02
C ILE A 32 -13.36 2.91 0.62
N ARG A 33 -14.04 3.50 -0.34
CA ARG A 33 -13.79 4.85 -0.83
C ARG A 33 -13.98 5.90 0.27
N ASP A 34 -15.05 5.79 1.04
CA ASP A 34 -15.36 6.71 2.13
C ASP A 34 -14.28 6.62 3.25
N GLU A 35 -13.80 5.42 3.58
CA GLU A 35 -12.72 5.21 4.56
C GLU A 35 -11.39 5.82 4.09
N ILE A 36 -10.97 5.54 2.85
CA ILE A 36 -9.72 6.09 2.29
C ILE A 36 -9.81 7.62 2.18
N ARG A 37 -10.93 8.14 1.71
CA ARG A 37 -11.17 9.59 1.63
C ARG A 37 -11.08 10.25 3.00
N SER A 38 -11.67 9.64 4.02
CA SER A 38 -11.59 10.13 5.39
C SER A 38 -10.16 10.14 5.92
N LEU A 39 -9.40 9.05 5.69
CA LEU A 39 -7.98 8.99 6.04
C LEU A 39 -7.19 10.13 5.38
N VAL A 40 -7.26 10.23 4.05
CA VAL A 40 -6.49 11.21 3.27
C VAL A 40 -6.81 12.64 3.70
N ARG A 41 -8.08 12.97 3.86
CA ARG A 41 -8.50 14.34 4.25
C ARG A 41 -7.97 14.74 5.61
N ASN A 42 -8.05 13.83 6.59
CA ASN A 42 -7.68 14.14 7.97
C ASN A 42 -6.18 14.03 8.25
N THR A 43 -5.40 13.38 7.37
CA THR A 43 -3.94 13.33 7.49
C THR A 43 -3.23 14.35 6.59
N LYS A 44 -3.98 15.03 5.72
CA LYS A 44 -3.43 16.00 4.77
C LYS A 44 -2.65 17.12 5.46
N GLY A 45 -1.38 17.28 5.10
CA GLY A 45 -0.49 18.27 5.67
C GLY A 45 0.16 17.84 7.00
N LEU A 46 -0.26 16.74 7.60
CA LEU A 46 0.31 16.18 8.82
C LEU A 46 1.21 14.97 8.53
N ALA A 47 0.70 14.00 7.78
CA ALA A 47 1.39 12.75 7.49
C ALA A 47 1.08 12.24 6.07
N GLU A 48 2.00 11.44 5.51
CA GLU A 48 1.74 10.67 4.30
C GLU A 48 0.84 9.47 4.62
N SER A 49 -0.27 9.33 3.90
CA SER A 49 -1.20 8.21 4.04
C SER A 49 -0.73 7.01 3.21
N LYS A 50 -0.62 5.84 3.82
CA LYS A 50 -0.33 4.59 3.12
C LYS A 50 -1.50 3.61 3.27
N VAL A 51 -2.07 3.22 2.15
CA VAL A 51 -3.16 2.25 2.10
C VAL A 51 -2.57 0.86 1.86
N ILE A 52 -2.68 -0.02 2.86
CA ILE A 52 -2.28 -1.43 2.74
C ILE A 52 -3.44 -2.18 2.11
N ILE A 53 -3.23 -2.71 0.90
CA ILE A 53 -4.26 -3.43 0.16
C ILE A 53 -4.26 -4.93 0.39
N GLU A 54 -3.22 -5.48 1.04
CA GLU A 54 -3.00 -6.92 1.29
C GLU A 54 -3.12 -7.74 -0.01
N ALA A 55 -2.37 -7.35 -1.03
CA ALA A 55 -2.40 -7.93 -2.37
C ALA A 55 -2.32 -9.47 -2.43
N PRO A 56 -1.58 -10.18 -1.52
CA PRO A 56 -1.57 -11.63 -1.51
C PRO A 56 -2.94 -12.30 -1.32
N LEU A 57 -3.92 -11.60 -0.74
CA LEU A 57 -5.29 -12.08 -0.54
C LEU A 57 -6.24 -11.72 -1.69
N LEU A 58 -5.78 -10.92 -2.66
CA LEU A 58 -6.60 -10.35 -3.71
C LEU A 58 -6.38 -11.02 -5.06
N THR A 59 -7.44 -11.10 -5.85
CA THR A 59 -7.33 -11.40 -7.28
C THR A 59 -6.74 -10.22 -8.04
N SER A 60 -6.25 -10.43 -9.26
CA SER A 60 -5.75 -9.35 -10.11
C SER A 60 -6.81 -8.26 -10.36
N GLU A 61 -8.09 -8.65 -10.55
CA GLU A 61 -9.21 -7.71 -10.70
C GLU A 61 -9.40 -6.87 -9.43
N GLU A 62 -9.34 -7.49 -8.25
CA GLU A 62 -9.45 -6.80 -6.97
C GLU A 62 -8.28 -5.85 -6.74
N ILE A 63 -7.04 -6.26 -7.07
CA ILE A 63 -5.85 -5.38 -6.99
C ILE A 63 -6.06 -4.13 -7.85
N VAL A 64 -6.47 -4.29 -9.11
CA VAL A 64 -6.73 -3.16 -10.01
C VAL A 64 -7.80 -2.25 -9.44
N ARG A 65 -8.95 -2.80 -9.04
CA ARG A 65 -10.08 -2.05 -8.51
C ARG A 65 -9.71 -1.22 -7.27
N ILE A 66 -9.06 -1.85 -6.30
CA ILE A 66 -8.71 -1.17 -5.04
C ILE A 66 -7.57 -0.17 -5.23
N SER A 67 -6.59 -0.48 -6.07
CA SER A 67 -5.52 0.45 -6.42
C SER A 67 -6.07 1.70 -7.12
N THR A 68 -7.06 1.53 -8.00
CA THR A 68 -7.75 2.65 -8.65
C THR A 68 -8.44 3.53 -7.61
N ILE A 69 -9.20 2.94 -6.68
CA ILE A 69 -9.90 3.68 -5.63
C ILE A 69 -8.89 4.44 -4.76
N ALA A 70 -7.81 3.81 -4.32
CA ALA A 70 -6.80 4.45 -3.48
C ALA A 70 -6.15 5.67 -4.19
N ALA A 71 -5.82 5.53 -5.46
CA ALA A 71 -5.25 6.62 -6.26
C ALA A 71 -6.24 7.77 -6.47
N GLU A 72 -7.49 7.46 -6.82
CA GLU A 72 -8.56 8.48 -7.02
C GLU A 72 -8.87 9.26 -5.73
N GLU A 73 -8.81 8.61 -4.58
CA GLU A 73 -9.02 9.28 -3.28
C GLU A 73 -7.77 10.01 -2.75
N GLY A 74 -6.65 9.94 -3.48
CA GLY A 74 -5.45 10.71 -3.20
C GLY A 74 -4.53 10.14 -2.14
N ALA A 75 -4.52 8.82 -1.94
CA ALA A 75 -3.55 8.17 -1.06
C ALA A 75 -2.12 8.48 -1.51
N SER A 76 -1.22 8.79 -0.56
CA SER A 76 0.19 9.06 -0.87
C SER A 76 0.89 7.79 -1.36
N TYR A 77 0.56 6.65 -0.75
CA TYR A 77 1.11 5.34 -1.10
C TYR A 77 0.05 4.25 -1.16
N ILE A 78 0.27 3.29 -2.03
CA ILE A 78 -0.25 1.93 -1.90
C ILE A 78 0.87 1.06 -1.32
N LYS A 79 0.63 0.41 -0.19
CA LYS A 79 1.50 -0.61 0.38
C LYS A 79 0.93 -1.98 0.02
N THR A 80 1.77 -2.86 -0.54
CA THR A 80 1.30 -4.12 -1.12
C THR A 80 0.77 -5.10 -0.09
N ALA A 81 1.46 -5.24 1.05
CA ALA A 81 1.10 -6.21 2.08
C ALA A 81 1.58 -5.79 3.47
N SER A 82 0.96 -6.36 4.50
CA SER A 82 1.41 -6.27 5.89
C SER A 82 2.61 -7.17 6.18
N GLY A 83 2.73 -8.29 5.46
CA GLY A 83 3.73 -9.34 5.67
C GLY A 83 3.21 -10.56 6.44
N PHE A 84 1.94 -10.55 6.90
CA PHE A 84 1.34 -11.67 7.64
C PHE A 84 0.60 -12.67 6.74
N GLU A 85 0.05 -12.22 5.61
CA GLU A 85 -0.85 -13.01 4.76
C GLU A 85 -0.18 -13.52 3.47
N GLY A 86 1.13 -13.52 3.42
CA GLY A 86 1.91 -14.04 2.29
C GLY A 86 2.84 -13.00 1.66
N PRO A 87 3.70 -13.45 0.73
CA PRO A 87 4.68 -12.60 0.10
C PRO A 87 4.07 -11.74 -1.01
N THR A 88 4.58 -10.53 -1.15
CA THR A 88 4.40 -9.72 -2.35
C THR A 88 5.23 -10.28 -3.50
N THR A 89 4.68 -10.30 -4.70
CA THR A 89 5.39 -10.69 -5.92
C THR A 89 5.70 -9.48 -6.81
N PRO A 90 6.74 -9.54 -7.65
CA PRO A 90 7.00 -8.48 -8.65
C PRO A 90 5.81 -8.23 -9.58
N ASP A 91 5.03 -9.26 -9.92
CA ASP A 91 3.86 -9.11 -10.80
C ASP A 91 2.72 -8.33 -10.14
N MET A 92 2.52 -8.47 -8.82
CA MET A 92 1.59 -7.63 -8.06
C MET A 92 2.02 -6.15 -8.14
N VAL A 93 3.30 -5.86 -7.94
CA VAL A 93 3.84 -4.49 -8.02
C VAL A 93 3.68 -3.92 -9.43
N LYS A 94 4.02 -4.69 -10.47
CA LYS A 94 3.82 -4.28 -11.88
C LYS A 94 2.35 -3.95 -12.17
N LEU A 95 1.44 -4.80 -11.69
CA LEU A 95 0.00 -4.61 -11.88
C LEU A 95 -0.49 -3.31 -11.23
N ILE A 96 -0.08 -3.06 -9.97
CA ILE A 96 -0.40 -1.82 -9.27
C ILE A 96 0.18 -0.62 -10.02
N ARG A 97 1.46 -0.65 -10.40
CA ARG A 97 2.11 0.44 -11.14
C ARG A 97 1.41 0.74 -12.46
N LYS A 98 1.08 -0.31 -13.23
CA LYS A 98 0.30 -0.16 -14.48
C LYS A 98 -1.06 0.49 -14.24
N THR A 99 -1.69 0.19 -13.11
CA THR A 99 -3.02 0.71 -12.77
C THR A 99 -2.98 2.17 -12.38
N VAL A 100 -2.04 2.56 -11.51
CA VAL A 100 -2.03 3.90 -10.90
C VAL A 100 -1.10 4.90 -11.60
N GLY A 101 -0.20 4.44 -12.47
CA GLY A 101 0.82 5.31 -13.08
C GLY A 101 1.62 6.04 -11.99
N ASP A 102 1.68 7.37 -12.09
CA ASP A 102 2.37 8.23 -11.12
C ASP A 102 1.42 8.90 -10.11
N ALA A 103 0.14 8.50 -10.09
CA ALA A 103 -0.87 9.12 -9.21
C ALA A 103 -0.59 8.89 -7.72
N CYS A 104 0.05 7.77 -7.36
CA CYS A 104 0.56 7.52 -6.02
C CYS A 104 1.84 6.67 -6.06
N LYS A 105 2.60 6.69 -4.96
CA LYS A 105 3.80 5.88 -4.78
C LYS A 105 3.43 4.46 -4.37
N ILE A 106 4.35 3.51 -4.57
CA ILE A 106 4.16 2.10 -4.20
C ILE A 106 5.24 1.70 -3.19
N LYS A 107 4.81 1.20 -2.04
CA LYS A 107 5.68 0.53 -1.06
C LYS A 107 5.50 -0.98 -1.19
N ALA A 108 6.52 -1.67 -1.69
CA ALA A 108 6.53 -3.13 -1.71
C ALA A 108 6.97 -3.66 -0.35
N ALA A 109 6.15 -4.48 0.28
CA ALA A 109 6.41 -5.11 1.58
C ALA A 109 5.81 -6.52 1.61
N GLY A 110 6.35 -7.37 2.48
CA GLY A 110 5.94 -8.77 2.61
C GLY A 110 6.87 -9.75 1.90
N GLY A 111 7.64 -10.51 2.67
CA GLY A 111 8.52 -11.57 2.17
C GLY A 111 9.80 -11.11 1.48
N ILE A 112 10.14 -9.83 1.48
CA ILE A 112 11.35 -9.29 0.86
C ILE A 112 12.51 -9.42 1.85
N ARG A 113 13.49 -10.30 1.58
CA ARG A 113 14.51 -10.71 2.55
C ARG A 113 15.95 -10.57 2.09
N ASP A 114 16.16 -10.30 0.81
CA ASP A 114 17.50 -10.17 0.23
C ASP A 114 17.56 -9.07 -0.84
N LEU A 115 18.77 -8.71 -1.23
CA LEU A 115 19.04 -7.66 -2.18
C LEU A 115 18.48 -7.97 -3.59
N ALA A 116 18.45 -9.24 -3.98
CA ALA A 116 17.91 -9.63 -5.29
C ALA A 116 16.41 -9.34 -5.34
N ALA A 117 15.67 -9.74 -4.30
CA ALA A 117 14.23 -9.43 -4.18
C ALA A 117 13.97 -7.91 -4.16
N VAL A 118 14.78 -7.12 -3.43
CA VAL A 118 14.68 -5.65 -3.44
C VAL A 118 14.82 -5.11 -4.87
N LYS A 119 15.85 -5.53 -5.60
CA LYS A 119 16.09 -5.07 -6.98
C LYS A 119 14.93 -5.44 -7.91
N GLU A 120 14.35 -6.63 -7.75
CA GLU A 120 13.18 -7.07 -8.53
C GLU A 120 11.95 -6.19 -8.26
N MET A 121 11.66 -5.87 -7.00
CA MET A 121 10.54 -5.00 -6.65
C MET A 121 10.71 -3.58 -7.20
N ILE A 122 11.92 -3.02 -7.13
CA ILE A 122 12.22 -1.71 -7.72
C ILE A 122 12.03 -1.73 -9.24
N ARG A 123 12.56 -2.76 -9.93
CA ARG A 123 12.35 -2.93 -11.39
C ARG A 123 10.88 -3.11 -11.75
N ALA A 124 10.09 -3.71 -10.87
CA ALA A 124 8.65 -3.86 -11.04
C ALA A 124 7.87 -2.54 -10.86
N GLY A 125 8.49 -1.50 -10.28
CA GLY A 125 7.90 -0.18 -10.13
C GLY A 125 7.65 0.26 -8.68
N ALA A 126 8.22 -0.43 -7.67
CA ALA A 126 8.16 0.04 -6.29
C ALA A 126 9.05 1.28 -6.10
N ASP A 127 8.55 2.26 -5.37
CA ASP A 127 9.28 3.47 -4.98
C ASP A 127 10.05 3.25 -3.67
N THR A 128 9.48 2.44 -2.77
CA THR A 128 10.09 2.10 -1.48
C THR A 128 9.87 0.63 -1.14
N ILE A 129 10.74 0.12 -0.27
CA ILE A 129 10.70 -1.26 0.20
C ILE A 129 10.48 -1.31 1.71
N GLY A 130 9.58 -2.18 2.15
CA GLY A 130 9.42 -2.55 3.55
C GLY A 130 9.94 -3.96 3.80
N THR A 131 10.87 -4.10 4.74
CA THR A 131 11.40 -5.39 5.15
C THR A 131 11.60 -5.44 6.65
N SER A 132 11.42 -6.61 7.25
CA SER A 132 11.75 -6.90 8.65
C SER A 132 13.13 -7.56 8.79
N THR A 133 13.82 -7.82 7.68
CA THR A 133 15.13 -8.46 7.63
C THR A 133 16.21 -7.42 7.39
N LEU A 134 17.35 -7.54 8.12
CA LEU A 134 18.53 -6.73 7.83
C LEU A 134 19.13 -7.19 6.49
N ILE A 135 19.02 -6.33 5.48
CA ILE A 135 19.61 -6.58 4.17
C ILE A 135 20.99 -5.95 4.13
N LYS A 136 22.01 -6.77 3.86
CA LYS A 136 23.38 -6.29 3.62
C LYS A 136 23.48 -5.87 2.14
N PHE A 137 23.98 -4.68 1.92
CA PHE A 137 24.40 -4.19 0.61
C PHE A 137 25.91 -4.42 0.56
N ASP A 138 26.39 -5.27 -0.35
CA ASP A 138 27.81 -5.39 -0.60
C ASP A 138 28.30 -4.05 -1.17
N GLU A 139 29.40 -3.52 -0.62
CA GLU A 139 30.06 -2.30 -1.07
C GLU A 139 30.68 -2.44 -2.46
#